data_63f4ed51c9c1f0ddaf2e505c3648b6e4
#
_entry.id   63f4ed51c9c1f0ddaf2e505c3648b6e4
#
_cell.length_a   1.000
_cell.length_b   1.000
_cell.length_c   1.000
_cell.angle_alpha   90.00
_cell.angle_beta   90.00
_cell.angle_gamma   90.00
#
_symmetry.space_group_name_H-M   'P 1'
#
loop_
_entity.id
_entity.type
_entity.pdbx_description
1 polymer ?
#
loop_
_entity_poly.entity_id
_entity_poly.type
_entity_poly.pdbx_seq_one_letter_code
_entity_poly.pdbx_strand_id
1 'polypeptide(L)'
;MSRTKFRLVRYFLERPSGIILFLFCVLMGVLTASGTKAQRNVVVVRPKEIHDTLTNPGMGITTFQRFNGQELNPPLKWSEVGPVAKLAPAATTPDFPPTSVSYCRWYWNVLEPEPGKFDWKIVDLAISEARAHGQKLAIRLMPYSNQDSLPEWFKKSGAKRANKDSDKDGKIWQPDFSDQLYLKYWSELVAEAGARYDGNPYLDSVDISSVGYWGEGWSPYMPAFPFQKALIDIWLEAFKQTPLLMNFDEPEALAYGTQHGAGWRLDCWGDMRVSSTDPYFPAEMLEIYPQQIVRTGIQDVWQKSPVSLETCYTVPGWKERGYDVDYILEQGLRWHVSTVNIKSAAIPAEWKSKFEDFQKKIGYRFILRRMEYAKVVRPGIMMPVHMWWLNGGVAPVYNQYDLVVELRSSRQSARIRIPVDVRRWLPGDSVFDGSVYVPEDLADGAYDVRIAMLDPRTGAPAIRFAIEGRQEDGWYAVGSITVKNSEPME
;
A
#
# COMPACT_ATOMS: atom_id res chain seq x y z
N MET A 1 38.80 19.41 37.08
CA MET A 1 40.26 19.48 36.81
C MET A 1 40.56 18.57 35.65
N SER A 2 40.91 19.03 34.58
CA SER A 2 42.02 19.11 33.66
C SER A 2 41.55 19.52 32.25
N ARG A 3 42.08 20.69 31.85
CA ARG A 3 41.96 21.27 30.48
C ARG A 3 43.02 20.64 29.60
N THR A 4 42.70 20.32 28.35
CA THR A 4 43.75 20.17 27.33
C THR A 4 43.34 20.94 26.08
N LYS A 5 44.33 21.76 25.65
CA LYS A 5 44.21 22.85 24.69
C LYS A 5 44.36 22.38 23.24
N PHE A 6 43.61 23.05 22.35
CA PHE A 6 43.87 23.13 20.91
C PHE A 6 45.25 23.73 20.58
N ARG A 7 45.92 23.16 19.58
CA ARG A 7 47.05 23.80 18.90
C ARG A 7 46.76 23.96 17.41
N LEU A 8 46.57 25.21 16.97
CA LEU A 8 46.72 25.67 15.59
C LEU A 8 48.21 25.68 15.25
N VAL A 9 48.54 25.18 14.05
CA VAL A 9 49.85 25.47 13.42
C VAL A 9 49.59 26.26 12.13
N ARG A 10 50.00 27.52 12.19
CA ARG A 10 50.17 28.39 11.01
C ARG A 10 51.53 28.05 10.39
N TYR A 11 51.60 27.91 9.04
CA TYR A 11 52.85 28.13 8.29
C TYR A 11 52.69 29.30 7.36
N PHE A 12 53.66 30.23 7.54
CA PHE A 12 53.83 31.50 6.82
C PHE A 12 54.69 31.30 5.55
N LEU A 13 54.35 32.08 4.58
CA LEU A 13 55.00 32.47 3.34
C LEU A 13 56.55 32.50 3.32
N GLU A 14 57.10 32.14 2.15
CA GLU A 14 58.16 32.93 1.50
C GLU A 14 58.09 32.78 -0.02
N ARG A 15 58.08 33.91 -0.74
CA ARG A 15 58.29 34.03 -2.20
C ARG A 15 59.78 34.16 -2.48
N PRO A 16 60.25 33.83 -3.71
CA PRO A 16 60.64 34.97 -4.55
C PRO A 16 60.20 34.87 -6.03
N SER A 17 60.10 36.02 -6.59
CA SER A 17 59.80 36.55 -7.89
C SER A 17 60.65 36.00 -9.05
N GLY A 18 60.06 35.96 -10.25
CA GLY A 18 60.82 35.92 -11.49
C GLY A 18 60.04 35.46 -12.72
N ILE A 19 59.35 36.39 -13.38
CA ILE A 19 59.28 36.52 -14.85
C ILE A 19 59.26 35.22 -15.68
N ILE A 20 58.08 34.66 -15.98
CA ILE A 20 57.69 34.05 -17.27
C ILE A 20 56.19 34.29 -17.43
N LEU A 21 55.82 35.49 -17.69
CA LEU A 21 54.48 35.91 -18.06
C LEU A 21 54.63 36.69 -19.36
N PHE A 22 54.56 36.04 -20.50
CA PHE A 22 54.33 36.68 -21.79
C PHE A 22 54.53 35.76 -23.00
N LEU A 23 53.96 34.55 -22.99
CA LEU A 23 53.90 33.78 -24.27
C LEU A 23 52.79 32.71 -24.29
N PHE A 24 51.77 32.82 -23.44
CA PHE A 24 50.62 31.86 -23.49
C PHE A 24 49.24 32.53 -23.75
N CYS A 25 49.23 33.83 -24.06
CA CYS A 25 48.00 34.59 -24.31
C CYS A 25 47.65 34.86 -25.76
N VAL A 26 48.31 34.26 -26.74
CA VAL A 26 48.07 34.56 -28.18
C VAL A 26 47.56 33.32 -28.97
N LEU A 27 47.35 32.18 -28.36
CA LEU A 27 46.76 31.00 -29.06
C LEU A 27 45.39 30.57 -28.48
N MET A 28 44.70 31.40 -27.76
CA MET A 28 43.28 31.24 -27.38
C MET A 28 42.37 32.17 -28.20
N GLY A 29 42.80 32.54 -29.38
CA GLY A 29 42.01 33.30 -30.32
C GLY A 29 41.41 32.33 -31.34
N VAL A 30 40.05 32.25 -31.35
CA VAL A 30 39.25 31.76 -32.48
C VAL A 30 39.25 30.26 -32.67
N LEU A 31 38.77 29.51 -31.69
CA LEU A 31 37.85 28.43 -31.89
C LEU A 31 36.47 28.93 -31.49
N THR A 32 35.88 29.80 -32.28
CA THR A 32 34.43 29.88 -32.36
C THR A 32 33.99 28.52 -32.91
N ALA A 33 33.86 27.56 -32.01
CA ALA A 33 33.05 26.39 -32.32
C ALA A 33 31.65 26.96 -32.62
N SER A 34 31.35 27.10 -33.92
CA SER A 34 30.02 27.07 -34.43
C SER A 34 29.42 25.74 -33.98
N GLY A 35 29.04 25.71 -32.70
CA GLY A 35 28.18 24.67 -32.16
C GLY A 35 26.87 24.81 -32.92
N THR A 36 26.80 24.26 -34.12
CA THR A 36 25.55 23.79 -34.64
C THR A 36 24.97 22.96 -33.52
N LYS A 37 23.95 23.52 -32.83
CA LYS A 37 23.07 22.73 -31.97
C LYS A 37 22.60 21.60 -32.88
N ALA A 38 23.31 20.46 -32.84
CA ALA A 38 22.80 19.24 -33.40
C ALA A 38 21.41 19.12 -32.80
N GLN A 39 20.41 19.34 -33.61
CA GLN A 39 19.01 19.28 -33.19
C GLN A 39 18.89 17.86 -32.65
N ARG A 40 18.91 17.72 -31.31
CA ARG A 40 18.87 16.39 -30.69
C ARG A 40 17.65 15.70 -31.26
N ASN A 41 17.87 14.61 -31.98
CA ASN A 41 16.81 13.81 -32.60
C ASN A 41 16.03 13.02 -31.54
N VAL A 42 15.63 13.73 -30.48
CA VAL A 42 14.94 13.23 -29.30
C VAL A 42 13.63 13.97 -29.09
N VAL A 43 12.62 13.23 -28.68
CA VAL A 43 11.36 13.73 -28.16
C VAL A 43 11.52 13.90 -26.66
N VAL A 44 11.13 15.07 -26.15
CA VAL A 44 11.08 15.36 -24.71
C VAL A 44 9.62 15.63 -24.33
N VAL A 45 9.09 14.76 -23.50
CA VAL A 45 7.71 14.85 -23.00
C VAL A 45 7.72 15.33 -21.55
N ARG A 46 6.83 16.25 -21.22
CA ARG A 46 6.53 16.70 -19.84
C ARG A 46 5.01 16.72 -19.69
N PRO A 47 4.42 15.60 -19.26
CA PRO A 47 2.99 15.56 -19.04
C PRO A 47 2.56 16.57 -17.98
N LYS A 48 1.36 17.13 -18.12
CA LYS A 48 0.80 18.01 -17.12
C LYS A 48 0.28 17.20 -15.95
N GLU A 49 0.64 17.61 -14.74
CA GLU A 49 0.14 17.00 -13.50
C GLU A 49 -1.33 17.35 -13.28
N ILE A 50 -2.10 16.37 -12.76
CA ILE A 50 -3.48 16.56 -12.29
C ILE A 50 -3.53 16.47 -10.76
N HIS A 51 -4.53 17.13 -10.17
CA HIS A 51 -4.71 17.18 -8.71
C HIS A 51 -5.93 16.40 -8.22
N ASP A 52 -6.47 15.54 -9.05
CA ASP A 52 -7.60 14.67 -8.71
C ASP A 52 -7.21 13.64 -7.66
N THR A 53 -8.17 13.22 -6.85
CA THR A 53 -8.03 12.03 -6.03
C THR A 53 -7.97 10.80 -6.93
N LEU A 54 -6.93 9.99 -6.77
CA LEU A 54 -6.74 8.77 -7.55
C LEU A 54 -7.19 7.55 -6.74
N THR A 55 -7.90 6.65 -7.42
CA THR A 55 -8.27 5.35 -6.87
C THR A 55 -7.32 4.31 -7.44
N ASN A 56 -6.32 3.91 -6.67
CA ASN A 56 -5.28 2.95 -7.05
C ASN A 56 -5.29 1.73 -6.14
N PRO A 57 -4.91 0.53 -6.61
CA PRO A 57 -4.89 -0.69 -5.80
C PRO A 57 -4.03 -0.56 -4.53
N GLY A 58 -4.49 -1.09 -3.41
CA GLY A 58 -3.74 -1.16 -2.16
C GLY A 58 -3.51 0.17 -1.45
N MET A 59 -4.32 1.20 -1.75
CA MET A 59 -4.21 2.50 -1.11
C MET A 59 -5.57 3.19 -0.95
N GLY A 60 -5.60 4.15 -0.05
CA GLY A 60 -6.75 5.03 0.13
C GLY A 60 -7.67 4.63 1.29
N ILE A 61 -8.80 5.31 1.40
CA ILE A 61 -9.86 4.92 2.33
C ILE A 61 -10.47 3.62 1.82
N THR A 62 -10.78 2.69 2.75
CA THR A 62 -11.42 1.41 2.43
C THR A 62 -12.92 1.46 2.73
N THR A 63 -13.71 0.67 2.00
CA THR A 63 -15.04 0.32 2.51
C THR A 63 -14.90 -0.77 3.59
N PHE A 64 -15.84 -0.83 4.53
CA PHE A 64 -15.84 -1.76 5.64
C PHE A 64 -17.13 -2.58 5.66
N GLN A 65 -17.00 -3.90 5.49
CA GLN A 65 -18.08 -4.87 5.46
C GLN A 65 -19.11 -4.61 4.33
N ARG A 66 -18.71 -3.90 3.30
CA ARG A 66 -19.52 -3.52 2.13
C ARG A 66 -18.66 -3.08 0.96
N PHE A 67 -19.26 -2.77 -0.17
CA PHE A 67 -18.57 -2.40 -1.40
C PHE A 67 -18.95 -0.98 -1.84
N ASN A 68 -18.21 -0.43 -2.79
CA ASN A 68 -18.50 0.89 -3.37
C ASN A 68 -19.96 0.97 -3.84
N GLY A 69 -20.60 2.10 -3.55
CA GLY A 69 -21.97 2.38 -3.94
C GLY A 69 -23.05 1.75 -3.07
N GLN A 70 -22.68 0.95 -2.07
CA GLN A 70 -23.64 0.45 -1.08
C GLN A 70 -23.91 1.47 0.03
N GLU A 71 -25.06 1.31 0.69
CA GLU A 71 -25.46 2.15 1.81
C GLU A 71 -24.38 2.23 2.89
N LEU A 72 -24.13 3.43 3.45
CA LEU A 72 -23.14 3.63 4.49
C LEU A 72 -23.57 3.01 5.82
N ASN A 73 -22.58 2.70 6.67
CA ASN A 73 -22.84 2.31 8.04
C ASN A 73 -23.41 3.50 8.83
N PRO A 74 -24.41 3.27 9.71
CA PRO A 74 -24.81 4.27 10.67
C PRO A 74 -23.64 4.65 11.61
N PRO A 75 -23.63 5.87 12.17
CA PRO A 75 -22.64 6.24 13.17
C PRO A 75 -22.60 5.25 14.32
N LEU A 76 -21.40 4.79 14.71
CA LEU A 76 -21.16 3.83 15.79
C LEU A 76 -21.85 2.46 15.66
N LYS A 77 -22.35 2.13 14.46
CA LYS A 77 -22.97 0.82 14.19
C LYS A 77 -22.44 0.25 12.86
N TRP A 78 -22.05 -1.00 12.89
CA TRP A 78 -21.67 -1.79 11.72
C TRP A 78 -21.84 -3.28 12.00
N SER A 79 -21.85 -4.10 10.95
CA SER A 79 -21.80 -5.56 11.10
C SER A 79 -20.39 -5.98 11.53
N GLU A 80 -20.30 -6.89 12.48
CA GLU A 80 -19.02 -7.52 12.86
C GLU A 80 -18.61 -8.63 11.89
N VAL A 81 -19.50 -9.04 11.01
CA VAL A 81 -19.28 -10.10 10.03
C VAL A 81 -19.44 -9.54 8.63
N GLY A 82 -18.53 -9.88 7.74
CA GLY A 82 -18.52 -9.47 6.34
C GLY A 82 -19.80 -9.85 5.61
N PRO A 83 -19.99 -9.35 4.41
CA PRO A 83 -21.20 -9.57 3.64
C PRO A 83 -21.43 -11.07 3.47
N VAL A 84 -22.67 -11.48 3.77
CA VAL A 84 -23.19 -12.81 3.51
C VAL A 84 -24.10 -12.75 2.29
N ALA A 85 -24.05 -13.72 1.48
CA ALA A 85 -24.81 -14.18 0.30
C ALA A 85 -25.86 -13.29 -0.40
N LYS A 86 -26.25 -12.13 0.08
CA LYS A 86 -27.14 -11.20 -0.62
C LYS A 86 -26.57 -9.79 -0.50
N LEU A 87 -25.96 -9.37 -1.58
CA LEU A 87 -25.47 -8.01 -1.72
C LEU A 87 -26.60 -7.15 -2.28
N ALA A 88 -26.86 -6.03 -1.60
CA ALA A 88 -27.79 -5.04 -2.12
C ALA A 88 -27.25 -4.45 -3.43
N PRO A 89 -28.11 -4.08 -4.40
CA PRO A 89 -27.68 -3.35 -5.57
C PRO A 89 -26.90 -2.11 -5.17
N ALA A 90 -25.86 -1.79 -5.93
CA ALA A 90 -25.08 -0.58 -5.70
C ALA A 90 -25.96 0.67 -5.81
N ALA A 91 -26.09 1.40 -4.72
CA ALA A 91 -26.56 2.77 -4.72
C ALA A 91 -25.36 3.69 -4.68
N THR A 92 -25.25 4.67 -5.56
CA THR A 92 -24.20 5.69 -5.46
C THR A 92 -24.45 6.53 -4.21
N THR A 93 -23.60 6.39 -3.22
CA THR A 93 -23.67 7.24 -2.03
C THR A 93 -22.69 8.41 -2.23
N PRO A 94 -23.18 9.65 -2.41
CA PRO A 94 -22.31 10.79 -2.70
C PRO A 94 -21.43 11.22 -1.51
N ASP A 95 -21.65 10.66 -0.34
CA ASP A 95 -21.00 11.07 0.90
C ASP A 95 -19.80 10.22 1.32
N PHE A 96 -19.42 9.23 0.50
CA PHE A 96 -18.23 8.41 0.72
C PHE A 96 -17.39 8.37 -0.57
N PRO A 97 -16.08 8.60 -0.48
CA PRO A 97 -15.23 8.64 -1.66
C PRO A 97 -15.12 7.25 -2.31
N PRO A 98 -14.94 7.16 -3.63
CA PRO A 98 -14.63 5.91 -4.30
C PRO A 98 -13.36 5.30 -3.72
N THR A 99 -13.36 3.99 -3.46
CA THR A 99 -12.24 3.28 -2.86
C THR A 99 -11.74 2.16 -3.77
N SER A 100 -10.48 1.78 -3.61
CA SER A 100 -9.86 0.66 -4.34
C SER A 100 -9.84 -0.64 -3.53
N VAL A 101 -10.15 -0.56 -2.23
CA VAL A 101 -10.11 -1.71 -1.31
C VAL A 101 -11.40 -1.79 -0.53
N SER A 102 -11.99 -2.98 -0.47
CA SER A 102 -13.03 -3.35 0.48
C SER A 102 -12.42 -4.20 1.57
N TYR A 103 -12.62 -3.85 2.83
CA TYR A 103 -12.16 -4.62 3.96
C TYR A 103 -13.32 -5.39 4.58
N CYS A 104 -13.22 -6.72 4.61
CA CYS A 104 -14.23 -7.61 5.17
C CYS A 104 -13.60 -8.61 6.13
N ARG A 105 -14.37 -9.00 7.16
CA ARG A 105 -13.93 -9.95 8.18
C ARG A 105 -15.03 -10.91 8.56
N TRP A 106 -14.66 -12.14 8.89
CA TRP A 106 -15.59 -13.22 9.25
C TRP A 106 -15.07 -13.98 10.47
N TYR A 107 -15.98 -14.44 11.30
CA TYR A 107 -15.66 -15.30 12.42
C TYR A 107 -15.43 -16.74 12.00
N TRP A 108 -14.66 -17.46 12.79
CA TRP A 108 -14.34 -18.87 12.58
C TRP A 108 -15.59 -19.74 12.42
N ASN A 109 -16.61 -19.57 13.29
CA ASN A 109 -17.87 -20.35 13.20
C ASN A 109 -18.64 -20.16 11.88
N VAL A 110 -18.41 -19.04 11.18
CA VAL A 110 -19.01 -18.77 9.86
C VAL A 110 -18.23 -19.50 8.77
N LEU A 111 -16.89 -19.54 8.91
CA LEU A 111 -16.00 -20.09 7.89
C LEU A 111 -15.86 -21.62 7.99
N GLU A 112 -16.00 -22.18 9.19
CA GLU A 112 -15.90 -23.61 9.46
C GLU A 112 -17.05 -24.06 10.40
N PRO A 113 -18.29 -24.17 9.87
CA PRO A 113 -19.46 -24.55 10.65
C PRO A 113 -19.40 -25.99 11.19
N GLU A 114 -18.66 -26.87 10.54
CA GLU A 114 -18.38 -28.25 10.96
C GLU A 114 -16.90 -28.56 10.80
N PRO A 115 -16.29 -29.47 11.60
CA PRO A 115 -14.87 -29.73 11.55
C PRO A 115 -14.39 -30.16 10.16
N GLY A 116 -13.44 -29.44 9.59
CA GLY A 116 -12.90 -29.69 8.26
C GLY A 116 -13.85 -29.37 7.09
N LYS A 117 -14.98 -28.73 7.36
CA LYS A 117 -15.89 -28.26 6.31
C LYS A 117 -15.90 -26.74 6.24
N PHE A 118 -15.09 -26.21 5.33
CA PHE A 118 -14.91 -24.77 5.17
C PHE A 118 -15.93 -24.19 4.20
N ASP A 119 -16.64 -23.13 4.60
CA ASP A 119 -17.56 -22.38 3.75
C ASP A 119 -16.87 -21.16 3.12
N TRP A 120 -16.06 -21.43 2.11
CA TRP A 120 -15.38 -20.37 1.36
C TRP A 120 -16.28 -19.62 0.39
N LYS A 121 -17.52 -20.05 0.16
CA LYS A 121 -18.46 -19.35 -0.75
C LYS A 121 -18.69 -17.90 -0.36
N ILE A 122 -18.70 -17.62 0.94
CA ILE A 122 -18.85 -16.27 1.51
C ILE A 122 -17.69 -15.37 1.07
N VAL A 123 -16.45 -15.86 1.15
CA VAL A 123 -15.24 -15.12 0.78
C VAL A 123 -15.11 -15.01 -0.74
N ASP A 124 -15.40 -16.09 -1.47
CA ASP A 124 -15.41 -16.10 -2.94
C ASP A 124 -16.39 -15.06 -3.51
N LEU A 125 -17.59 -15.00 -2.92
CA LEU A 125 -18.60 -14.00 -3.29
C LEU A 125 -18.10 -12.59 -2.99
N ALA A 126 -17.51 -12.36 -1.82
CA ALA A 126 -16.96 -11.04 -1.46
C ALA A 126 -15.83 -10.60 -2.40
N ILE A 127 -14.94 -11.50 -2.83
CA ILE A 127 -13.92 -11.22 -3.85
C ILE A 127 -14.58 -10.84 -5.19
N SER A 128 -15.57 -11.60 -5.62
CA SER A 128 -16.30 -11.33 -6.87
C SER A 128 -16.99 -9.98 -6.86
N GLU A 129 -17.66 -9.65 -5.75
CA GLU A 129 -18.35 -8.37 -5.58
C GLU A 129 -17.39 -7.19 -5.44
N ALA A 130 -16.30 -7.33 -4.69
CA ALA A 130 -15.26 -6.31 -4.63
C ALA A 130 -14.78 -5.99 -6.05
N ARG A 131 -14.47 -7.01 -6.85
CA ARG A 131 -14.08 -6.86 -8.25
C ARG A 131 -15.15 -6.14 -9.08
N ALA A 132 -16.43 -6.55 -8.96
CA ALA A 132 -17.53 -5.94 -9.69
C ALA A 132 -17.73 -4.45 -9.36
N HIS A 133 -17.35 -4.04 -8.15
CA HIS A 133 -17.37 -2.66 -7.67
C HIS A 133 -16.02 -1.91 -7.83
N GLY A 134 -15.08 -2.48 -8.61
CA GLY A 134 -13.79 -1.85 -8.90
C GLY A 134 -12.80 -1.86 -7.73
N GLN A 135 -12.97 -2.81 -6.79
CA GLN A 135 -12.15 -2.93 -5.59
C GLN A 135 -11.39 -4.27 -5.55
N LYS A 136 -10.33 -4.32 -4.76
CA LYS A 136 -9.74 -5.57 -4.25
C LYS A 136 -10.25 -5.80 -2.83
N LEU A 137 -10.23 -7.06 -2.40
CA LEU A 137 -10.68 -7.43 -1.06
C LEU A 137 -9.48 -7.54 -0.11
N ALA A 138 -9.51 -6.84 1.02
CA ALA A 138 -8.68 -7.11 2.18
C ALA A 138 -9.49 -7.93 3.19
N ILE A 139 -8.88 -8.94 3.81
CA ILE A 139 -9.61 -9.87 4.68
C ILE A 139 -9.00 -10.05 6.06
N ARG A 140 -9.88 -10.32 7.03
CA ARG A 140 -9.50 -10.84 8.35
C ARG A 140 -10.36 -12.08 8.67
N LEU A 141 -9.69 -13.17 8.98
CA LEU A 141 -10.33 -14.36 9.55
C LEU A 141 -10.20 -14.23 11.06
N MET A 142 -11.35 -14.09 11.76
CA MET A 142 -11.32 -13.80 13.20
C MET A 142 -11.53 -15.08 14.01
N PRO A 143 -10.65 -15.40 14.98
CA PRO A 143 -10.83 -16.57 15.80
C PRO A 143 -12.09 -16.45 16.67
N TYR A 144 -12.26 -15.31 17.35
CA TYR A 144 -13.41 -15.03 18.19
C TYR A 144 -13.53 -13.53 18.51
N SER A 145 -14.56 -13.14 19.24
CA SER A 145 -14.74 -11.78 19.74
C SER A 145 -15.26 -11.80 21.20
N ASN A 146 -15.69 -10.65 21.67
CA ASN A 146 -16.44 -10.55 22.91
C ASN A 146 -17.91 -11.03 22.81
N GLN A 147 -18.26 -11.67 21.69
CA GLN A 147 -19.52 -12.35 21.44
C GLN A 147 -19.24 -13.84 21.17
N ASP A 148 -20.25 -14.68 21.31
CA ASP A 148 -20.13 -16.11 21.05
C ASP A 148 -19.96 -16.39 19.54
N SER A 149 -18.71 -16.53 19.11
CA SER A 149 -18.30 -16.62 17.70
C SER A 149 -17.37 -17.79 17.40
N LEU A 150 -17.05 -18.62 18.39
CA LEU A 150 -16.32 -19.85 18.19
C LEU A 150 -17.26 -20.94 17.64
N PRO A 151 -16.75 -21.87 16.79
CA PRO A 151 -17.54 -23.02 16.37
C PRO A 151 -17.95 -23.90 17.55
N GLU A 152 -19.23 -24.30 17.61
CA GLU A 152 -19.73 -25.18 18.66
C GLU A 152 -19.03 -26.53 18.73
N TRP A 153 -18.61 -27.04 17.56
CA TRP A 153 -17.83 -28.28 17.48
C TRP A 153 -16.47 -28.12 18.14
N PHE A 154 -15.83 -26.95 17.98
CA PHE A 154 -14.53 -26.67 18.62
C PHE A 154 -14.65 -26.65 20.14
N LYS A 155 -15.65 -25.98 20.70
CA LYS A 155 -15.92 -25.98 22.15
C LYS A 155 -16.14 -27.40 22.70
N LYS A 156 -16.66 -28.32 21.89
CA LYS A 156 -16.94 -29.74 22.22
C LYS A 156 -15.77 -30.69 21.89
N SER A 157 -14.70 -30.22 21.26
CA SER A 157 -13.57 -31.05 20.81
C SER A 157 -12.65 -31.51 21.93
N GLY A 158 -12.83 -31.00 23.16
CA GLY A 158 -11.90 -31.15 24.27
C GLY A 158 -10.84 -30.07 24.36
N ALA A 159 -10.94 -29.02 23.52
CA ALA A 159 -10.08 -27.85 23.59
C ALA A 159 -10.23 -27.13 24.93
N LYS A 160 -9.13 -26.55 25.40
CA LYS A 160 -9.14 -25.87 26.71
C LYS A 160 -9.77 -24.51 26.62
N ARG A 161 -10.54 -24.20 27.65
CA ARG A 161 -11.09 -22.88 27.91
C ARG A 161 -10.20 -22.11 28.88
N ALA A 162 -9.84 -20.87 28.55
CA ALA A 162 -8.99 -20.04 29.36
C ALA A 162 -9.73 -19.38 30.54
N ASN A 163 -10.95 -18.88 30.31
CA ASN A 163 -11.76 -18.22 31.34
C ASN A 163 -12.68 -19.18 32.11
N LYS A 164 -13.18 -18.71 33.26
CA LYS A 164 -14.14 -19.43 34.12
C LYS A 164 -15.50 -18.74 34.08
N ASP A 165 -16.57 -19.48 34.44
CA ASP A 165 -17.93 -18.91 34.51
C ASP A 165 -18.07 -17.78 35.52
N SER A 166 -17.19 -17.74 36.52
CA SER A 166 -17.11 -16.67 37.54
C SER A 166 -16.42 -15.41 37.04
N ASP A 167 -15.73 -15.45 35.90
CA ASP A 167 -15.04 -14.30 35.38
C ASP A 167 -16.03 -13.27 34.83
N LYS A 168 -15.59 -12.01 34.68
CA LYS A 168 -16.45 -10.90 34.22
C LYS A 168 -17.08 -11.20 32.85
N ASP A 169 -16.31 -11.93 32.02
CA ASP A 169 -16.69 -12.37 30.67
C ASP A 169 -17.09 -13.87 30.60
N GLY A 170 -17.34 -14.50 31.74
CA GLY A 170 -17.57 -15.94 31.85
C GLY A 170 -18.75 -16.49 31.06
N LYS A 171 -19.61 -15.61 30.55
CA LYS A 171 -20.71 -16.01 29.63
C LYS A 171 -20.22 -16.35 28.22
N ILE A 172 -18.99 -15.93 27.87
CA ILE A 172 -18.39 -16.15 26.55
C ILE A 172 -17.22 -17.12 26.72
N TRP A 173 -17.23 -18.20 25.97
CA TRP A 173 -16.16 -19.19 26.00
C TRP A 173 -14.89 -18.62 25.39
N GLN A 174 -13.84 -18.41 26.19
CA GLN A 174 -12.54 -17.89 25.75
C GLN A 174 -11.58 -19.05 25.49
N PRO A 175 -10.97 -19.16 24.30
CA PRO A 175 -10.03 -20.23 24.01
C PRO A 175 -8.71 -20.01 24.73
N ASP A 176 -8.10 -21.09 25.20
CA ASP A 176 -6.68 -21.10 25.57
C ASP A 176 -5.85 -21.18 24.28
N PHE A 177 -5.27 -20.07 23.86
CA PHE A 177 -4.49 -19.99 22.63
C PHE A 177 -3.18 -20.79 22.68
N SER A 178 -2.77 -21.29 23.85
CA SER A 178 -1.63 -22.21 24.02
C SER A 178 -2.03 -23.69 23.87
N ASP A 179 -3.32 -23.97 23.75
CA ASP A 179 -3.83 -25.34 23.58
C ASP A 179 -3.46 -25.90 22.20
N GLN A 180 -2.97 -27.16 22.20
CA GLN A 180 -2.61 -27.85 20.96
C GLN A 180 -3.78 -28.08 20.01
N LEU A 181 -5.01 -28.21 20.53
CA LEU A 181 -6.22 -28.31 19.69
C LEU A 181 -6.57 -26.97 19.04
N TYR A 182 -6.36 -25.84 19.75
CA TYR A 182 -6.50 -24.54 19.12
C TYR A 182 -5.48 -24.35 18.01
N LEU A 183 -4.20 -24.58 18.29
CA LEU A 183 -3.15 -24.49 17.30
C LEU A 183 -3.45 -25.36 16.07
N LYS A 184 -3.84 -26.61 16.29
CA LYS A 184 -4.18 -27.55 15.20
C LYS A 184 -5.29 -27.03 14.31
N TYR A 185 -6.46 -26.79 14.86
CA TYR A 185 -7.65 -26.46 14.06
C TYR A 185 -7.57 -25.07 13.42
N TRP A 186 -7.00 -24.09 14.13
CA TRP A 186 -6.76 -22.77 13.56
C TRP A 186 -5.74 -22.82 12.42
N SER A 187 -4.70 -23.65 12.55
CA SER A 187 -3.71 -23.86 11.48
C SER A 187 -4.33 -24.47 10.24
N GLU A 188 -5.22 -25.44 10.39
CA GLU A 188 -5.94 -26.08 9.28
C GLU A 188 -6.77 -25.05 8.51
N LEU A 189 -7.53 -24.18 9.19
CA LEU A 189 -8.28 -23.10 8.56
C LEU A 189 -7.38 -22.12 7.79
N VAL A 190 -6.27 -21.68 8.42
CA VAL A 190 -5.35 -20.72 7.79
C VAL A 190 -4.63 -21.34 6.58
N ALA A 191 -4.21 -22.60 6.68
CA ALA A 191 -3.59 -23.33 5.58
C ALA A 191 -4.52 -23.47 4.38
N GLU A 192 -5.79 -23.82 4.60
CA GLU A 192 -6.81 -23.90 3.55
C GLU A 192 -7.09 -22.53 2.91
N ALA A 193 -7.13 -21.46 3.73
CA ALA A 193 -7.26 -20.11 3.21
C ALA A 193 -6.07 -19.73 2.32
N GLY A 194 -4.85 -20.04 2.74
CA GLY A 194 -3.64 -19.80 1.96
C GLY A 194 -3.62 -20.58 0.65
N ALA A 195 -3.92 -21.89 0.70
CA ALA A 195 -3.98 -22.73 -0.49
C ALA A 195 -5.00 -22.22 -1.53
N ARG A 196 -6.08 -21.58 -1.06
CA ARG A 196 -7.14 -21.06 -1.93
C ARG A 196 -6.87 -19.65 -2.44
N TYR A 197 -6.29 -18.78 -1.62
CA TYR A 197 -6.32 -17.34 -1.87
C TYR A 197 -4.95 -16.69 -2.05
N ASP A 198 -3.84 -17.33 -1.65
CA ASP A 198 -2.53 -16.69 -1.80
C ASP A 198 -2.22 -16.39 -3.28
N GLY A 199 -1.81 -15.15 -3.55
CA GLY A 199 -1.53 -14.66 -4.90
C GLY A 199 -2.79 -14.36 -5.75
N ASN A 200 -3.99 -14.43 -5.22
CA ASN A 200 -5.20 -14.03 -5.94
C ASN A 200 -5.11 -12.54 -6.35
N PRO A 201 -5.25 -12.19 -7.66
CA PRO A 201 -5.08 -10.82 -8.12
C PRO A 201 -6.10 -9.83 -7.55
N TYR A 202 -7.21 -10.31 -7.02
CA TYR A 202 -8.28 -9.50 -6.43
C TYR A 202 -8.25 -9.50 -4.89
N LEU A 203 -7.30 -10.22 -4.28
CA LEU A 203 -7.00 -10.08 -2.86
C LEU A 203 -5.94 -8.99 -2.66
N ASP A 204 -6.20 -8.05 -1.76
CA ASP A 204 -5.30 -6.94 -1.47
C ASP A 204 -4.30 -7.29 -0.38
N SER A 205 -4.81 -7.70 0.77
CA SER A 205 -4.02 -8.04 1.96
C SER A 205 -4.80 -8.98 2.88
N VAL A 206 -4.08 -9.60 3.82
CA VAL A 206 -4.65 -10.49 4.84
C VAL A 206 -4.09 -10.09 6.21
N ASP A 207 -4.97 -9.94 7.19
CA ASP A 207 -4.55 -9.68 8.56
C ASP A 207 -4.09 -10.97 9.24
N ILE A 208 -2.93 -10.94 9.87
CA ILE A 208 -2.51 -11.98 10.81
C ILE A 208 -3.33 -11.83 12.08
N SER A 209 -4.29 -12.71 12.29
CA SER A 209 -5.32 -12.58 13.31
C SER A 209 -5.57 -13.92 13.99
N SER A 210 -4.75 -14.29 14.95
CA SER A 210 -4.82 -15.61 15.61
C SER A 210 -5.13 -15.56 17.09
N VAL A 211 -4.91 -14.44 17.76
CA VAL A 211 -5.02 -14.34 19.22
C VAL A 211 -5.78 -13.09 19.63
N GLY A 212 -6.45 -13.17 20.77
CA GLY A 212 -7.19 -12.04 21.32
C GLY A 212 -8.53 -11.79 20.66
N TYR A 213 -9.25 -10.80 21.17
CA TYR A 213 -10.52 -10.36 20.60
C TYR A 213 -10.34 -9.92 19.14
N TRP A 214 -11.20 -10.38 18.25
CA TRP A 214 -11.15 -10.15 16.80
C TRP A 214 -9.83 -10.57 16.13
N GLY A 215 -8.98 -11.29 16.85
CA GLY A 215 -7.62 -11.60 16.41
C GLY A 215 -6.63 -10.44 16.51
N GLU A 216 -6.94 -9.41 17.31
CA GLU A 216 -6.20 -8.15 17.39
C GLU A 216 -5.03 -8.17 18.36
N GLY A 217 -4.72 -9.29 18.97
CA GLY A 217 -3.56 -9.42 19.84
C GLY A 217 -3.77 -8.91 21.28
N TRP A 218 -5.04 -8.75 21.73
CA TRP A 218 -5.33 -8.33 23.09
C TRP A 218 -6.50 -9.10 23.71
N SER A 219 -6.32 -9.55 24.91
CA SER A 219 -7.37 -10.10 25.81
C SER A 219 -6.77 -10.31 27.20
N PRO A 220 -7.59 -10.61 28.23
CA PRO A 220 -7.06 -11.03 29.53
C PRO A 220 -6.31 -12.36 29.51
N TYR A 221 -6.42 -13.13 28.44
CA TYR A 221 -5.90 -14.52 28.35
C TYR A 221 -4.90 -14.69 27.21
N MET A 222 -4.00 -13.73 27.04
CA MET A 222 -2.99 -13.79 26.00
C MET A 222 -1.97 -14.90 26.27
N PRO A 223 -1.60 -15.70 25.25
CA PRO A 223 -0.58 -16.73 25.40
C PRO A 223 0.82 -16.09 25.43
N ALA A 224 1.78 -16.80 26.02
CA ALA A 224 3.19 -16.39 25.95
C ALA A 224 3.69 -16.35 24.49
N PHE A 225 4.68 -15.50 24.23
CA PHE A 225 5.18 -15.22 22.87
C PHE A 225 5.54 -16.48 22.04
N PRO A 226 6.12 -17.59 22.57
CA PRO A 226 6.38 -18.77 21.76
C PRO A 226 5.13 -19.36 21.07
N PHE A 227 3.97 -19.27 21.69
CA PHE A 227 2.70 -19.70 21.10
C PHE A 227 2.18 -18.70 20.08
N GLN A 228 2.30 -17.39 20.37
CA GLN A 228 1.98 -16.36 19.38
C GLN A 228 2.85 -16.49 18.14
N LYS A 229 4.16 -16.71 18.32
CA LYS A 229 5.09 -16.98 17.24
C LYS A 229 4.66 -18.15 16.36
N ALA A 230 4.32 -19.29 16.96
CA ALA A 230 3.84 -20.45 16.21
C ALA A 230 2.60 -20.14 15.37
N LEU A 231 1.67 -19.34 15.92
CA LEU A 231 0.47 -18.92 15.22
C LEU A 231 0.78 -17.90 14.08
N ILE A 232 1.79 -17.04 14.25
CA ILE A 232 2.24 -16.13 13.18
C ILE A 232 2.91 -16.93 12.06
N ASP A 233 3.75 -17.90 12.38
CA ASP A 233 4.47 -18.73 11.41
C ASP A 233 3.52 -19.44 10.45
N ILE A 234 2.33 -19.83 10.90
CA ILE A 234 1.29 -20.45 10.05
C ILE A 234 0.84 -19.49 8.94
N TRP A 235 0.61 -18.23 9.27
CA TRP A 235 0.22 -17.22 8.26
C TRP A 235 1.37 -16.94 7.28
N LEU A 236 2.58 -16.79 7.80
CA LEU A 236 3.79 -16.60 6.98
C LEU A 236 4.06 -17.79 6.05
N GLU A 237 3.67 -19.01 6.45
CA GLU A 237 3.76 -20.20 5.62
C GLU A 237 2.63 -20.26 4.57
N ALA A 238 1.41 -19.92 4.95
CA ALA A 238 0.24 -20.01 4.10
C ALA A 238 0.17 -18.92 3.02
N PHE A 239 0.68 -17.72 3.30
CA PHE A 239 0.61 -16.58 2.38
C PHE A 239 2.02 -16.08 2.05
N LYS A 240 2.51 -16.42 0.85
CA LYS A 240 3.84 -16.04 0.35
C LYS A 240 3.82 -14.88 -0.63
N GLN A 241 2.68 -14.61 -1.26
CA GLN A 241 2.54 -13.63 -2.33
C GLN A 241 1.63 -12.46 -1.93
N THR A 242 0.59 -12.76 -1.15
CA THR A 242 -0.34 -11.74 -0.67
C THR A 242 0.24 -11.01 0.54
N PRO A 243 0.24 -9.68 0.58
CA PRO A 243 0.71 -8.93 1.74
C PRO A 243 0.00 -9.31 3.03
N LEU A 244 0.76 -9.56 4.08
CA LEU A 244 0.26 -9.82 5.43
C LEU A 244 0.38 -8.57 6.29
N LEU A 245 -0.55 -8.36 7.23
CA LEU A 245 -0.56 -7.25 8.16
C LEU A 245 -0.60 -7.77 9.60
N MET A 246 0.42 -7.42 10.40
CA MET A 246 0.42 -7.69 11.84
C MET A 246 -0.41 -6.66 12.59
N ASN A 247 -1.14 -7.10 13.62
CA ASN A 247 -1.75 -6.19 14.56
C ASN A 247 -0.71 -5.57 15.49
N PHE A 248 -1.01 -4.39 15.99
CA PHE A 248 -0.07 -3.53 16.72
C PHE A 248 -0.02 -3.78 18.23
N ASP A 249 -0.97 -4.51 18.83
CA ASP A 249 -1.14 -4.55 20.28
C ASP A 249 -0.06 -5.30 21.05
N GLU A 250 0.48 -6.41 20.50
CA GLU A 250 1.54 -7.19 21.15
C GLU A 250 2.93 -6.88 20.57
N PRO A 251 3.81 -6.16 21.30
CA PRO A 251 5.09 -5.66 20.75
C PRO A 251 6.03 -6.73 20.23
N GLU A 252 6.17 -7.88 20.93
CA GLU A 252 7.06 -8.96 20.50
C GLU A 252 6.53 -9.64 19.24
N ALA A 253 5.21 -9.88 19.16
CA ALA A 253 4.55 -10.44 18.00
C ALA A 253 4.63 -9.50 16.79
N LEU A 254 4.39 -8.21 17.03
CA LEU A 254 4.51 -7.16 16.01
C LEU A 254 5.93 -7.11 15.43
N ALA A 255 6.95 -7.05 16.29
CA ALA A 255 8.35 -7.05 15.86
C ALA A 255 8.70 -8.30 15.07
N TYR A 256 8.26 -9.47 15.52
CA TYR A 256 8.51 -10.74 14.84
C TYR A 256 7.88 -10.80 13.45
N GLY A 257 6.57 -10.55 13.33
CA GLY A 257 5.86 -10.61 12.05
C GLY A 257 6.41 -9.62 11.03
N THR A 258 6.71 -8.39 11.45
CA THR A 258 7.27 -7.36 10.55
C THR A 258 8.71 -7.66 10.12
N GLN A 259 9.54 -8.27 10.96
CA GLN A 259 10.88 -8.75 10.58
C GLN A 259 10.80 -9.88 9.53
N HIS A 260 9.68 -10.61 9.46
CA HIS A 260 9.43 -11.68 8.50
C HIS A 260 8.60 -11.22 7.29
N GLY A 261 8.46 -9.91 7.08
CA GLY A 261 7.91 -9.34 5.85
C GLY A 261 6.46 -8.88 5.94
N ALA A 262 5.78 -9.05 7.07
CA ALA A 262 4.46 -8.47 7.25
C ALA A 262 4.54 -6.94 7.37
N GLY A 263 3.52 -6.25 6.88
CA GLY A 263 3.23 -4.87 7.26
C GLY A 263 2.60 -4.82 8.65
N TRP A 264 2.10 -3.67 9.04
CA TRP A 264 1.39 -3.55 10.29
C TRP A 264 0.08 -2.78 10.14
N ARG A 265 -0.85 -3.14 10.98
CA ARG A 265 -2.12 -2.42 11.14
C ARG A 265 -2.30 -1.96 12.57
N LEU A 266 -3.10 -0.94 12.70
CA LEU A 266 -3.34 -0.29 13.93
C LEU A 266 -4.83 0.02 14.08
N ASP A 267 -5.41 -0.47 15.15
CA ASP A 267 -6.79 -0.20 15.53
C ASP A 267 -6.86 1.09 16.37
N CYS A 268 -8.05 1.66 16.46
CA CYS A 268 -8.33 2.89 17.20
C CYS A 268 -7.52 4.13 16.76
N TRP A 269 -7.10 4.18 15.46
CA TRP A 269 -6.50 5.38 14.92
C TRP A 269 -7.46 6.56 15.00
N GLY A 270 -6.94 7.69 15.47
CA GLY A 270 -7.70 8.92 15.63
C GLY A 270 -8.45 9.04 16.94
N ASP A 271 -8.45 8.00 17.77
CA ASP A 271 -9.09 8.08 19.07
C ASP A 271 -8.20 8.85 20.03
N MET A 272 -8.49 10.12 20.13
CA MET A 272 -7.87 11.06 21.06
C MET A 272 -8.58 10.99 22.40
N ARG A 273 -7.81 10.97 23.47
CA ARG A 273 -8.34 11.10 24.80
C ARG A 273 -8.71 12.56 25.06
N VAL A 274 -9.99 12.86 25.06
CA VAL A 274 -10.50 14.20 25.43
C VAL A 274 -10.69 14.32 26.95
N SER A 275 -10.78 13.20 27.66
CA SER A 275 -11.03 13.17 29.12
C SER A 275 -10.33 11.99 29.76
N SER A 276 -9.70 12.22 30.92
CA SER A 276 -9.14 11.17 31.76
C SER A 276 -10.16 10.15 32.27
N THR A 277 -11.43 10.41 32.03
CA THR A 277 -12.57 9.58 32.48
C THR A 277 -13.16 8.76 31.33
N ASP A 278 -12.58 8.76 30.11
CA ASP A 278 -13.05 7.88 29.05
C ASP A 278 -12.78 6.42 29.47
N PRO A 279 -13.82 5.60 29.65
CA PRO A 279 -13.65 4.22 30.13
C PRO A 279 -13.07 3.26 29.07
N TYR A 280 -13.11 3.64 27.80
CA TYR A 280 -12.66 2.79 26.67
C TYR A 280 -11.18 3.03 26.32
N PHE A 281 -10.70 4.27 26.44
CA PHE A 281 -9.35 4.66 26.09
C PHE A 281 -8.66 5.38 27.25
N PRO A 282 -8.06 4.61 28.17
CA PRO A 282 -7.36 5.19 29.34
C PRO A 282 -6.09 5.94 28.97
N ALA A 283 -5.65 5.86 27.69
CA ALA A 283 -4.52 6.60 27.15
C ALA A 283 -4.85 7.08 25.73
N GLU A 284 -4.23 8.18 25.31
CA GLU A 284 -4.36 8.67 23.93
C GLU A 284 -3.65 7.72 22.97
N MET A 285 -4.40 7.10 22.07
CA MET A 285 -3.83 6.15 21.12
C MET A 285 -2.77 6.83 20.25
N LEU A 286 -2.99 8.07 19.84
CA LEU A 286 -2.02 8.85 19.06
C LEU A 286 -0.70 9.16 19.81
N GLU A 287 -0.67 9.02 21.15
CA GLU A 287 0.57 9.09 21.93
C GLU A 287 1.24 7.72 22.09
N ILE A 288 0.45 6.64 22.17
CA ILE A 288 0.96 5.27 22.32
C ILE A 288 1.70 4.84 21.04
N TYR A 289 1.15 5.12 19.88
CA TYR A 289 1.66 4.63 18.60
C TYR A 289 3.10 5.05 18.28
N PRO A 290 3.49 6.32 18.38
CA PRO A 290 4.87 6.70 18.10
C PRO A 290 5.85 5.99 19.03
N GLN A 291 5.47 5.79 20.30
CA GLN A 291 6.29 5.09 21.28
C GLN A 291 6.44 3.61 20.91
N GLN A 292 5.35 2.96 20.51
CA GLN A 292 5.36 1.55 20.12
C GLN A 292 6.18 1.35 18.84
N ILE A 293 5.99 2.18 17.83
CA ILE A 293 6.76 2.15 16.56
C ILE A 293 8.26 2.19 16.86
N VAL A 294 8.69 3.12 17.73
CA VAL A 294 10.11 3.27 18.07
C VAL A 294 10.62 2.10 18.93
N ARG A 295 9.86 1.68 19.93
CA ARG A 295 10.27 0.57 20.83
C ARG A 295 10.38 -0.77 20.11
N THR A 296 9.53 -1.02 19.13
CA THR A 296 9.54 -2.26 18.34
C THR A 296 10.49 -2.20 17.13
N GLY A 297 11.04 -1.03 16.80
CA GLY A 297 11.98 -0.87 15.70
C GLY A 297 11.35 -1.00 14.31
N ILE A 298 10.06 -0.66 14.17
CA ILE A 298 9.30 -0.81 12.91
C ILE A 298 9.17 0.47 12.10
N GLN A 299 9.97 1.50 12.40
CA GLN A 299 9.89 2.82 11.77
C GLN A 299 10.01 2.77 10.23
N ASP A 300 10.76 1.82 9.71
CA ASP A 300 11.07 1.68 8.28
C ASP A 300 10.32 0.53 7.58
N VAL A 301 9.43 -0.17 8.28
CA VAL A 301 8.65 -1.30 7.71
C VAL A 301 7.84 -0.86 6.49
N TRP A 302 7.28 0.35 6.53
CA TRP A 302 6.52 0.94 5.43
C TRP A 302 7.28 0.99 4.09
N GLN A 303 8.61 0.96 4.09
CA GLN A 303 9.39 0.93 2.84
C GLN A 303 9.25 -0.39 2.07
N LYS A 304 8.80 -1.45 2.72
CA LYS A 304 8.72 -2.81 2.14
C LYS A 304 7.35 -3.45 2.28
N SER A 305 6.55 -3.03 3.25
CA SER A 305 5.28 -3.67 3.59
C SER A 305 4.25 -2.62 4.02
N PRO A 306 2.94 -2.83 3.74
CA PRO A 306 1.93 -1.80 3.92
C PRO A 306 1.65 -1.46 5.37
N VAL A 307 1.24 -0.21 5.58
CA VAL A 307 0.68 0.30 6.84
C VAL A 307 -0.81 0.52 6.64
N SER A 308 -1.63 -0.08 7.50
CA SER A 308 -3.08 0.07 7.50
C SER A 308 -3.58 0.60 8.84
N LEU A 309 -4.48 1.55 8.81
CA LEU A 309 -5.08 2.13 10.01
C LEU A 309 -6.57 1.83 10.06
N GLU A 310 -7.12 1.70 11.26
CA GLU A 310 -8.55 1.50 11.49
C GLU A 310 -9.03 2.37 12.67
N THR A 311 -10.17 3.03 12.50
CA THR A 311 -10.81 3.77 13.60
C THR A 311 -11.56 2.82 14.53
N CYS A 312 -11.63 3.09 15.83
CA CYS A 312 -12.58 2.44 16.72
C CYS A 312 -13.93 3.18 16.70
N TYR A 313 -13.90 4.50 16.72
CA TYR A 313 -15.08 5.31 16.44
C TYR A 313 -15.23 5.57 14.93
N THR A 314 -16.33 6.18 14.56
CA THR A 314 -16.54 6.70 13.20
C THR A 314 -16.05 8.15 13.11
N VAL A 315 -15.84 8.65 11.91
CA VAL A 315 -15.47 10.06 11.68
C VAL A 315 -16.53 11.04 12.26
N PRO A 316 -17.86 10.81 12.13
CA PRO A 316 -18.85 11.59 12.88
C PRO A 316 -18.65 11.52 14.39
N GLY A 317 -18.28 10.35 14.93
CA GLY A 317 -17.98 10.19 16.35
C GLY A 317 -16.77 11.00 16.82
N TRP A 318 -15.76 11.21 15.98
CA TRP A 318 -14.64 12.12 16.27
C TRP A 318 -15.13 13.57 16.41
N LYS A 319 -16.00 14.00 15.47
CA LYS A 319 -16.59 15.32 15.50
C LYS A 319 -17.42 15.56 16.78
N GLU A 320 -18.27 14.61 17.15
CA GLU A 320 -19.07 14.67 18.38
C GLU A 320 -18.21 14.81 19.65
N ARG A 321 -17.00 14.24 19.63
CA ARG A 321 -16.01 14.29 20.71
C ARG A 321 -15.09 15.51 20.66
N GLY A 322 -15.18 16.33 19.61
CA GLY A 322 -14.34 17.51 19.42
C GLY A 322 -12.87 17.16 19.13
N TYR A 323 -12.61 16.01 18.50
CA TYR A 323 -11.26 15.60 18.14
C TYR A 323 -10.68 16.49 17.04
N ASP A 324 -9.37 16.72 17.10
CA ASP A 324 -8.63 17.48 16.10
C ASP A 324 -8.35 16.60 14.86
N VAL A 325 -9.21 16.73 13.85
CA VAL A 325 -9.10 15.95 12.62
C VAL A 325 -7.84 16.25 11.83
N ASP A 326 -7.33 17.48 11.85
CA ASP A 326 -6.11 17.85 11.12
C ASP A 326 -4.89 17.12 11.71
N TYR A 327 -4.79 17.10 13.04
CA TYR A 327 -3.76 16.36 13.75
C TYR A 327 -3.86 14.84 13.48
N ILE A 328 -5.07 14.27 13.53
CA ILE A 328 -5.30 12.85 13.25
C ILE A 328 -4.81 12.49 11.85
N LEU A 329 -5.22 13.25 10.82
CA LEU A 329 -4.85 12.99 9.44
C LEU A 329 -3.34 13.15 9.22
N GLU A 330 -2.73 14.17 9.84
CA GLU A 330 -1.28 14.39 9.78
C GLU A 330 -0.49 13.22 10.38
N GLN A 331 -0.91 12.68 11.53
CA GLN A 331 -0.26 11.51 12.12
C GLN A 331 -0.35 10.29 11.21
N GLY A 332 -1.49 10.04 10.55
CA GLY A 332 -1.60 8.97 9.56
C GLY A 332 -0.61 9.12 8.41
N LEU A 333 -0.45 10.32 7.86
CA LEU A 333 0.54 10.58 6.80
C LEU A 333 1.98 10.39 7.30
N ARG A 334 2.27 10.83 8.53
CA ARG A 334 3.58 10.68 9.16
C ARG A 334 4.00 9.21 9.31
N TRP A 335 3.03 8.30 9.49
CA TRP A 335 3.28 6.86 9.60
C TRP A 335 3.25 6.15 8.23
N HIS A 336 3.28 6.90 7.14
CA HIS A 336 3.34 6.36 5.78
C HIS A 336 2.18 5.41 5.45
N VAL A 337 0.98 5.81 5.87
CA VAL A 337 -0.23 5.00 5.70
C VAL A 337 -0.54 4.70 4.23
N SER A 338 -0.91 3.45 3.97
CA SER A 338 -1.39 3.00 2.66
C SER A 338 -2.91 2.92 2.60
N THR A 339 -3.55 2.34 3.62
CA THR A 339 -5.01 2.19 3.67
C THR A 339 -5.57 2.60 5.01
N VAL A 340 -6.79 3.12 5.00
CA VAL A 340 -7.50 3.56 6.21
C VAL A 340 -8.94 3.06 6.20
N ASN A 341 -9.32 2.29 7.23
CA ASN A 341 -10.70 1.91 7.48
C ASN A 341 -11.37 2.90 8.44
N ILE A 342 -12.29 3.71 7.92
CA ILE A 342 -13.11 4.66 8.69
C ILE A 342 -14.54 4.15 8.89
N LYS A 343 -14.73 2.84 8.93
CA LYS A 343 -16.00 2.12 9.18
C LYS A 343 -17.10 2.36 8.13
N SER A 344 -16.78 2.89 6.96
CA SER A 344 -17.79 3.29 5.94
C SER A 344 -18.90 4.18 6.49
N ALA A 345 -18.60 5.03 7.45
CA ALA A 345 -19.51 6.05 7.92
C ALA A 345 -19.35 7.34 7.11
N ALA A 346 -20.38 8.17 7.05
CA ALA A 346 -20.34 9.43 6.33
C ALA A 346 -19.25 10.36 6.87
N ILE A 347 -18.57 11.07 5.97
CA ILE A 347 -17.61 12.11 6.34
C ILE A 347 -18.38 13.41 6.56
N PRO A 348 -18.22 14.09 7.72
CA PRO A 348 -18.84 15.40 7.97
C PRO A 348 -18.55 16.39 6.86
N ALA A 349 -19.54 17.16 6.43
CA ALA A 349 -19.46 18.04 5.28
C ALA A 349 -18.27 19.01 5.35
N GLU A 350 -18.01 19.57 6.52
CA GLU A 350 -16.92 20.51 6.80
C GLU A 350 -15.52 19.87 6.73
N TRP A 351 -15.42 18.53 6.78
CA TRP A 351 -14.16 17.81 6.71
C TRP A 351 -13.91 17.16 5.34
N LYS A 352 -14.87 17.24 4.41
CA LYS A 352 -14.73 16.61 3.08
C LYS A 352 -13.44 17.02 2.37
N SER A 353 -13.14 18.32 2.31
CA SER A 353 -11.92 18.81 1.66
C SER A 353 -10.64 18.30 2.35
N LYS A 354 -10.64 18.18 3.69
CA LYS A 354 -9.51 17.64 4.45
C LYS A 354 -9.26 16.17 4.12
N PHE A 355 -10.32 15.38 4.03
CA PHE A 355 -10.23 13.97 3.64
C PHE A 355 -9.85 13.79 2.17
N GLU A 356 -10.29 14.67 1.26
CA GLU A 356 -9.84 14.68 -0.12
C GLU A 356 -8.33 14.95 -0.23
N ASP A 357 -7.83 15.95 0.50
CA ASP A 357 -6.39 16.28 0.52
C ASP A 357 -5.56 15.19 1.19
N PHE A 358 -6.10 14.54 2.22
CA PHE A 358 -5.51 13.35 2.82
C PHE A 358 -5.42 12.19 1.81
N GLN A 359 -6.51 11.90 1.08
CA GLN A 359 -6.53 10.83 0.07
C GLN A 359 -5.58 11.06 -1.10
N LYS A 360 -5.29 12.31 -1.45
CA LYS A 360 -4.28 12.63 -2.48
C LYS A 360 -2.86 12.28 -2.04
N LYS A 361 -2.62 12.11 -0.73
CA LYS A 361 -1.29 11.91 -0.13
C LYS A 361 -1.08 10.49 0.39
N ILE A 362 -2.12 9.78 0.87
CA ILE A 362 -1.96 8.42 1.39
C ILE A 362 -1.58 7.45 0.29
N GLY A 363 -0.81 6.40 0.65
CA GLY A 363 -0.29 5.45 -0.31
C GLY A 363 0.70 6.10 -1.28
N TYR A 364 0.58 5.77 -2.56
CA TYR A 364 1.48 6.24 -3.62
C TYR A 364 0.74 7.11 -4.65
N ARG A 365 1.49 8.07 -5.24
CA ARG A 365 0.99 8.95 -6.29
C ARG A 365 2.06 9.17 -7.35
N PHE A 366 2.04 8.40 -8.42
CA PHE A 366 3.07 8.48 -9.47
C PHE A 366 2.79 9.58 -10.48
N ILE A 367 3.79 10.43 -10.70
CA ILE A 367 3.78 11.58 -11.60
C ILE A 367 4.97 11.43 -12.54
N LEU A 368 4.74 11.28 -13.84
CA LEU A 368 5.82 11.36 -14.83
C LEU A 368 6.19 12.83 -15.06
N ARG A 369 7.34 13.23 -14.56
CA ARG A 369 7.85 14.60 -14.71
C ARG A 369 8.48 14.83 -16.07
N ARG A 370 9.16 13.81 -16.60
CA ARG A 370 9.86 13.89 -17.88
C ARG A 370 10.06 12.50 -18.47
N MET A 371 9.93 12.41 -19.79
CA MET A 371 10.34 11.24 -20.56
C MET A 371 11.08 11.72 -21.82
N GLU A 372 12.19 11.06 -22.14
CA GLU A 372 12.95 11.31 -23.35
C GLU A 372 13.17 10.00 -24.11
N TYR A 373 13.03 10.05 -25.44
CA TYR A 373 13.29 8.94 -26.35
C TYR A 373 13.62 9.44 -27.75
N ALA A 374 14.18 8.59 -28.61
CA ALA A 374 14.52 8.95 -29.97
C ALA A 374 13.27 9.30 -30.78
N LYS A 375 13.33 10.39 -31.59
CA LYS A 375 12.23 10.78 -32.50
C LYS A 375 12.04 9.77 -33.64
N VAL A 376 13.12 9.16 -34.10
CA VAL A 376 13.13 8.12 -35.13
C VAL A 376 13.90 6.93 -34.59
N VAL A 377 13.39 5.73 -34.79
CA VAL A 377 14.02 4.49 -34.31
C VAL A 377 13.96 3.42 -35.38
N ARG A 378 14.92 2.51 -35.35
CA ARG A 378 14.93 1.28 -36.19
C ARG A 378 14.42 0.11 -35.35
N PRO A 379 13.66 -0.81 -35.95
CA PRO A 379 13.42 -2.12 -35.36
C PRO A 379 14.73 -2.87 -35.08
N GLY A 380 14.73 -3.74 -34.06
CA GLY A 380 15.88 -4.61 -33.75
C GLY A 380 17.06 -3.91 -33.05
N ILE A 381 16.91 -2.65 -32.61
CA ILE A 381 17.97 -1.94 -31.87
C ILE A 381 17.57 -1.56 -30.45
N MET A 382 18.59 -1.24 -29.67
CA MET A 382 18.40 -0.63 -28.36
C MET A 382 18.13 0.86 -28.49
N MET A 383 16.97 1.34 -28.00
CA MET A 383 16.59 2.75 -27.95
C MET A 383 16.86 3.33 -26.57
N PRO A 384 17.67 4.40 -26.46
CA PRO A 384 17.82 5.11 -25.18
C PRO A 384 16.50 5.71 -24.73
N VAL A 385 16.17 5.53 -23.45
CA VAL A 385 15.01 6.12 -22.79
C VAL A 385 15.44 6.66 -21.44
N HIS A 386 15.05 7.91 -21.20
CA HIS A 386 15.19 8.54 -19.89
C HIS A 386 13.80 8.84 -19.33
N MET A 387 13.54 8.48 -18.07
CA MET A 387 12.30 8.80 -17.38
C MET A 387 12.62 9.36 -15.99
N TRP A 388 11.97 10.46 -15.67
CA TRP A 388 11.96 11.03 -14.33
C TRP A 388 10.55 10.97 -13.77
N TRP A 389 10.38 10.21 -12.72
CA TRP A 389 9.15 10.03 -11.98
C TRP A 389 9.24 10.65 -10.59
N LEU A 390 8.10 11.11 -10.06
CA LEU A 390 7.92 11.50 -8.68
C LEU A 390 6.83 10.63 -8.07
N ASN A 391 7.11 10.01 -6.92
CA ASN A 391 6.07 9.50 -6.04
C ASN A 391 5.69 10.61 -5.06
N GLY A 392 4.56 11.27 -5.29
CA GLY A 392 4.01 12.35 -4.46
C GLY A 392 3.15 11.86 -3.29
N GLY A 393 3.05 10.55 -3.09
CA GLY A 393 2.39 9.94 -1.93
C GLY A 393 3.35 9.76 -0.75
N VAL A 394 2.85 9.17 0.34
CA VAL A 394 3.66 8.93 1.57
C VAL A 394 4.20 7.51 1.66
N ALA A 395 3.81 6.60 0.78
CA ALA A 395 4.23 5.20 0.77
C ALA A 395 4.57 4.71 -0.65
N PRO A 396 5.30 3.59 -0.81
CA PRO A 396 5.47 2.95 -2.11
C PRO A 396 4.26 2.08 -2.46
N VAL A 397 4.26 1.53 -3.68
CA VAL A 397 3.41 0.39 -4.06
C VAL A 397 4.10 -0.91 -3.62
N TYR A 398 3.35 -1.86 -3.06
CA TYR A 398 3.93 -3.11 -2.53
C TYR A 398 3.76 -4.31 -3.47
N ASN A 399 2.70 -4.33 -4.26
CA ASN A 399 2.51 -5.33 -5.29
C ASN A 399 3.35 -5.01 -6.52
N GLN A 400 3.76 -6.05 -7.25
CA GLN A 400 4.51 -5.88 -8.49
C GLN A 400 3.59 -5.36 -9.61
N TYR A 401 4.05 -4.32 -10.30
CA TYR A 401 3.47 -3.82 -11.54
C TYR A 401 4.58 -3.59 -12.55
N ASP A 402 4.32 -3.95 -13.81
CA ASP A 402 5.27 -3.76 -14.89
C ASP A 402 5.05 -2.40 -15.55
N LEU A 403 6.04 -1.52 -15.52
CA LEU A 403 6.03 -0.30 -16.32
C LEU A 403 6.29 -0.67 -17.78
N VAL A 404 5.35 -0.33 -18.66
CA VAL A 404 5.38 -0.69 -20.06
C VAL A 404 5.19 0.54 -20.94
N VAL A 405 6.02 0.64 -21.98
CA VAL A 405 5.82 1.53 -23.12
C VAL A 405 5.14 0.73 -24.23
N GLU A 406 4.06 1.23 -24.79
CA GLU A 406 3.42 0.69 -25.97
C GLU A 406 3.66 1.62 -27.16
N LEU A 407 4.19 1.09 -28.24
CA LEU A 407 4.23 1.73 -29.55
C LEU A 407 3.00 1.25 -30.33
N ARG A 408 2.07 2.16 -30.65
CA ARG A 408 0.78 1.79 -31.24
C ARG A 408 0.53 2.55 -32.54
N SER A 409 0.23 1.84 -33.59
CA SER A 409 -0.31 2.39 -34.85
C SER A 409 -1.71 1.86 -35.13
N SER A 410 -2.33 2.26 -36.23
CA SER A 410 -3.61 1.72 -36.67
C SER A 410 -3.54 0.24 -37.09
N ARG A 411 -2.34 -0.29 -37.35
CA ARG A 411 -2.14 -1.64 -37.90
C ARG A 411 -1.56 -2.62 -36.91
N GLN A 412 -0.73 -2.14 -35.97
CA GLN A 412 -0.02 -3.01 -35.04
C GLN A 412 0.33 -2.25 -33.74
N SER A 413 0.65 -3.02 -32.69
CA SER A 413 1.20 -2.50 -31.44
C SER A 413 2.30 -3.39 -30.93
N ALA A 414 3.28 -2.80 -30.27
CA ALA A 414 4.35 -3.51 -29.58
C ALA A 414 4.50 -2.97 -28.17
N ARG A 415 4.65 -3.88 -27.21
CA ARG A 415 4.82 -3.56 -25.79
C ARG A 415 6.26 -3.81 -25.37
N ILE A 416 6.86 -2.81 -24.76
CA ILE A 416 8.25 -2.81 -24.31
C ILE A 416 8.25 -2.60 -22.81
N ARG A 417 8.65 -3.61 -22.05
CA ARG A 417 8.76 -3.51 -20.59
C ARG A 417 10.00 -2.71 -20.23
N ILE A 418 9.83 -1.71 -19.35
CA ILE A 418 10.93 -0.98 -18.75
C ILE A 418 11.48 -1.82 -17.57
N PRO A 419 12.80 -2.07 -17.50
CA PRO A 419 13.39 -2.95 -16.49
C PRO A 419 13.56 -2.24 -15.14
N VAL A 420 12.45 -1.88 -14.52
CA VAL A 420 12.39 -1.24 -13.19
C VAL A 420 11.52 -2.06 -12.25
N ASP A 421 11.84 -1.99 -10.96
CA ASP A 421 10.97 -2.48 -9.89
C ASP A 421 10.31 -1.27 -9.22
N VAL A 422 9.05 -1.01 -9.57
CA VAL A 422 8.29 0.15 -9.08
C VAL A 422 8.01 0.11 -7.56
N ARG A 423 8.15 -1.06 -6.92
CA ARG A 423 8.03 -1.21 -5.47
C ARG A 423 9.15 -0.50 -4.72
N ARG A 424 10.25 -0.21 -5.40
CA ARG A 424 11.40 0.53 -4.87
C ARG A 424 11.28 2.05 -5.03
N TRP A 425 10.18 2.53 -5.63
CA TRP A 425 9.90 3.95 -5.78
C TRP A 425 9.27 4.50 -4.51
N LEU A 426 10.13 4.75 -3.53
CA LEU A 426 9.74 5.40 -2.28
C LEU A 426 9.23 6.83 -2.56
N PRO A 427 8.56 7.50 -1.60
CA PRO A 427 8.22 8.91 -1.72
C PRO A 427 9.41 9.75 -2.16
N GLY A 428 9.21 10.60 -3.17
CA GLY A 428 10.27 11.39 -3.81
C GLY A 428 10.57 10.95 -5.24
N ASP A 429 11.74 11.34 -5.74
CA ASP A 429 12.15 11.18 -7.12
C ASP A 429 12.68 9.78 -7.44
N SER A 430 12.34 9.29 -8.62
CA SER A 430 12.89 8.06 -9.20
C SER A 430 13.26 8.29 -10.66
N VAL A 431 14.42 7.80 -11.06
CA VAL A 431 14.93 7.98 -12.42
C VAL A 431 15.21 6.61 -13.04
N PHE A 432 14.74 6.43 -14.25
CA PHE A 432 15.22 5.38 -15.15
C PHE A 432 16.07 6.04 -16.24
N ASP A 433 17.31 5.61 -16.36
CA ASP A 433 18.24 6.04 -17.40
C ASP A 433 18.86 4.80 -18.03
N GLY A 434 18.37 4.41 -19.21
CA GLY A 434 18.73 3.15 -19.81
C GLY A 434 18.30 3.04 -21.26
N SER A 435 18.35 1.82 -21.80
CA SER A 435 17.90 1.53 -23.15
C SER A 435 16.92 0.37 -23.16
N VAL A 436 16.00 0.39 -24.12
CA VAL A 436 14.99 -0.65 -24.32
C VAL A 436 15.09 -1.22 -25.73
N TYR A 437 14.85 -2.51 -25.86
CA TYR A 437 14.86 -3.17 -27.16
C TYR A 437 13.58 -2.88 -27.93
N VAL A 438 13.73 -2.36 -29.15
CA VAL A 438 12.62 -2.12 -30.07
C VAL A 438 12.38 -3.39 -30.89
N PRO A 439 11.18 -3.99 -30.86
CA PRO A 439 10.87 -5.23 -31.58
C PRO A 439 11.22 -5.16 -33.07
N GLU A 440 11.70 -6.28 -33.62
CA GLU A 440 12.18 -6.37 -35.03
C GLU A 440 11.05 -6.31 -36.06
N ASP A 441 9.85 -6.71 -35.67
CA ASP A 441 8.67 -6.86 -36.53
C ASP A 441 7.86 -5.58 -36.72
N LEU A 442 8.34 -4.43 -36.23
CA LEU A 442 7.67 -3.16 -36.42
C LEU A 442 7.82 -2.65 -37.86
N ALA A 443 6.69 -2.38 -38.51
CA ALA A 443 6.65 -1.77 -39.83
C ALA A 443 7.00 -0.28 -39.80
N ASP A 444 7.47 0.25 -40.95
CA ASP A 444 7.71 1.67 -41.11
C ASP A 444 6.41 2.48 -40.89
N GLY A 445 6.53 3.58 -40.17
CA GLY A 445 5.41 4.47 -39.95
C GLY A 445 5.49 5.28 -38.65
N ALA A 446 4.44 6.05 -38.42
CA ALA A 446 4.26 6.77 -37.16
C ALA A 446 3.51 5.89 -36.14
N TYR A 447 3.98 5.95 -34.90
CA TYR A 447 3.39 5.25 -33.76
C TYR A 447 3.14 6.24 -32.62
N ASP A 448 2.00 6.09 -31.97
CA ASP A 448 1.75 6.71 -30.68
C ASP A 448 2.61 6.02 -29.62
N VAL A 449 3.23 6.81 -28.76
CA VAL A 449 3.94 6.34 -27.57
C VAL A 449 2.99 6.46 -26.38
N ARG A 450 2.68 5.32 -25.79
CA ARG A 450 1.77 5.22 -24.65
C ARG A 450 2.49 4.50 -23.49
N ILE A 451 2.13 4.83 -22.26
CA ILE A 451 2.68 4.19 -21.06
C ILE A 451 1.56 3.68 -20.16
N ALA A 452 1.84 2.59 -19.46
CA ALA A 452 0.99 2.08 -18.38
C ALA A 452 1.82 1.29 -17.37
N MET A 453 1.32 1.16 -16.15
CA MET A 453 1.75 0.11 -15.22
C MET A 453 0.72 -1.02 -15.23
N LEU A 454 1.15 -2.19 -15.69
CA LEU A 454 0.32 -3.37 -15.85
C LEU A 454 0.41 -4.28 -14.62
N ASP A 455 -0.72 -4.83 -14.19
CA ASP A 455 -0.71 -5.96 -13.24
C ASP A 455 -0.23 -7.21 -14.01
N PRO A 456 0.91 -7.82 -13.65
CA PRO A 456 1.49 -8.95 -14.40
C PRO A 456 0.59 -10.19 -14.40
N ARG A 457 -0.36 -10.30 -13.45
CA ARG A 457 -1.29 -11.43 -13.35
C ARG A 457 -2.46 -11.33 -14.33
N THR A 458 -2.85 -10.10 -14.69
CA THR A 458 -3.97 -9.83 -15.61
C THR A 458 -3.53 -9.26 -16.94
N GLY A 459 -2.33 -8.70 -17.05
CA GLY A 459 -1.82 -8.00 -18.23
C GLY A 459 -2.53 -6.67 -18.54
N ALA A 460 -3.37 -6.19 -17.63
CA ALA A 460 -4.16 -4.96 -17.79
C ALA A 460 -3.53 -3.77 -17.05
N PRO A 461 -3.73 -2.52 -17.55
CA PRO A 461 -3.38 -1.30 -16.83
C PRO A 461 -4.07 -1.26 -15.46
N ALA A 462 -3.29 -1.13 -14.39
CA ALA A 462 -3.80 -1.19 -13.02
C ALA A 462 -3.60 0.13 -12.25
N ILE A 463 -2.58 0.91 -12.59
CA ILE A 463 -2.20 2.11 -11.84
C ILE A 463 -2.59 3.35 -12.63
N ARG A 464 -3.30 4.26 -11.96
CA ARG A 464 -3.56 5.61 -12.46
C ARG A 464 -2.41 6.53 -12.08
N PHE A 465 -1.84 7.22 -13.06
CA PHE A 465 -0.83 8.25 -12.84
C PHE A 465 -1.50 9.61 -12.60
N ALA A 466 -0.87 10.46 -11.83
CA ALA A 466 -1.33 11.82 -11.59
C ALA A 466 -0.93 12.77 -12.74
N ILE A 467 -1.20 12.40 -13.98
CA ILE A 467 -0.92 13.17 -15.19
C ILE A 467 -2.11 13.13 -16.15
N GLU A 468 -2.21 14.12 -17.03
CA GLU A 468 -3.16 14.13 -18.16
C GLU A 468 -2.79 13.03 -19.19
N GLY A 469 -3.70 12.75 -20.14
CA GLY A 469 -3.48 11.84 -21.25
C GLY A 469 -3.98 10.41 -21.06
N ARG A 470 -4.68 10.12 -19.95
CA ARG A 470 -5.30 8.80 -19.72
C ARG A 470 -6.39 8.52 -20.74
N GLN A 471 -6.34 7.38 -21.40
CA GLN A 471 -7.31 6.88 -22.34
C GLN A 471 -8.30 5.90 -21.68
N GLU A 472 -9.38 5.55 -22.38
CA GLU A 472 -10.44 4.66 -21.86
C GLU A 472 -9.92 3.27 -21.48
N ASP A 473 -8.91 2.77 -22.21
CA ASP A 473 -8.25 1.48 -21.95
C ASP A 473 -7.22 1.53 -20.82
N GLY A 474 -7.06 2.67 -20.15
CA GLY A 474 -6.17 2.88 -19.00
C GLY A 474 -4.73 3.25 -19.35
N TRP A 475 -4.36 3.28 -20.63
CA TRP A 475 -3.07 3.75 -21.10
C TRP A 475 -3.00 5.27 -21.14
N TYR A 476 -1.77 5.81 -21.05
CA TYR A 476 -1.52 7.26 -21.15
C TYR A 476 -0.78 7.57 -22.43
N ALA A 477 -1.36 8.39 -23.30
CA ALA A 477 -0.71 8.90 -24.49
C ALA A 477 0.32 9.97 -24.08
N VAL A 478 1.60 9.74 -24.40
CA VAL A 478 2.69 10.65 -24.00
C VAL A 478 3.45 11.25 -25.17
N GLY A 479 3.17 10.84 -26.40
CA GLY A 479 3.79 11.40 -27.60
C GLY A 479 3.75 10.47 -28.80
N SER A 480 4.67 10.68 -29.75
CA SER A 480 4.77 9.86 -30.95
C SER A 480 6.23 9.60 -31.34
N ILE A 481 6.45 8.52 -32.09
CA ILE A 481 7.76 8.10 -32.61
C ILE A 481 7.61 7.64 -34.07
N THR A 482 8.64 7.81 -34.87
CA THR A 482 8.69 7.26 -36.22
C THR A 482 9.57 6.02 -36.26
N VAL A 483 9.04 4.92 -36.77
CA VAL A 483 9.79 3.70 -37.03
C VAL A 483 10.23 3.68 -38.52
N LYS A 484 11.51 3.44 -38.78
CA LYS A 484 12.07 3.35 -40.13
C LYS A 484 13.06 2.17 -40.21
N ASN A 485 12.87 1.26 -41.16
CA ASN A 485 13.74 0.12 -41.41
C ASN A 485 15.01 0.46 -42.23
N SER A 486 14.95 1.51 -43.05
CA SER A 486 16.09 2.01 -43.82
C SER A 486 17.04 2.86 -42.97
N GLU A 487 18.33 2.89 -43.37
CA GLU A 487 19.40 3.56 -42.60
C GLU A 487 19.03 4.94 -42.05
N PRO A 488 19.57 5.28 -40.87
CA PRO A 488 19.39 6.63 -40.34
C PRO A 488 20.08 7.60 -41.25
N MET A 489 19.40 8.65 -41.63
CA MET A 489 20.09 9.82 -42.08
C MET A 489 20.96 10.38 -40.95
N GLU A 490 22.17 10.72 -41.27
CA GLU A 490 23.27 11.32 -40.47
C GLU A 490 22.86 12.24 -39.38
#